data_cdbcb354fe916a98061fddc64184c47f
#
_entry.id   cdbcb354fe916a98061fddc64184c47f
#
_cell.length_a   1.000
_cell.length_b   1.000
_cell.length_c   1.000
_cell.angle_alpha   90.00
_cell.angle_beta   90.00
_cell.angle_gamma   90.00
#
_symmetry.space_group_name_H-M   'P 1'
#
loop_
_entity.id
_entity.type
_entity.pdbx_description
1 polymer ?
#
loop_
_entity_poly.entity_id
_entity_poly.type
_entity_poly.pdbx_seq_one_letter_code
_entity_poly.pdbx_strand_id
1 'polypeptide(L)'
;MNNLPLSNLVILELGSSLSGSYAGQLMAKFGAKVFINEPLPSGNPLRFLVPSDYQIKWWNTISKNKFSIAIDPSSLQSTLSVSDILSHVDVIITDIGPSQWEINPWLKHYPSCVKKPLVIDIYPSGTDMSHLWQGSSLAEFTAANSGMMHLTGWEDGPPVGVEAPIAEYLAGMMAASGALAELGFSRKSLTSPRPISMAMHEAVLRMIEWQLPIASLEGQPVLRNGNNFPMNAGISNMPLTKDGKYIAVSAASQEVAMRLLHLIGGPELANHPDYATPKARADNMKDLYLKLNTWVSSKTLEEVLRIAQEADIVVGPIYNALDILHEPMVIERNNLASMNLSGHEDTFQTVRIPKVSGIRQVDVCNAPDLGAHTLDFLQLISQKTLN
;
A
#
# COMPACT_ATOMS: atom_id res chain seq x y z
N MET A 1 -2.32 -13.51 -27.56
CA MET A 1 -2.85 -12.48 -26.63
C MET A 1 -2.62 -12.96 -25.23
N ASN A 2 -1.93 -12.19 -24.38
CA ASN A 2 -1.75 -12.56 -22.98
C ASN A 2 -3.11 -12.49 -22.29
N ASN A 3 -3.69 -13.66 -21.98
CA ASN A 3 -4.99 -13.75 -21.32
C ASN A 3 -4.80 -13.45 -19.82
N LEU A 4 -4.73 -12.15 -19.50
CA LEU A 4 -4.59 -11.71 -18.10
C LEU A 4 -5.94 -11.86 -17.38
N PRO A 5 -5.92 -12.17 -16.07
CA PRO A 5 -7.12 -12.48 -15.30
C PRO A 5 -8.23 -11.43 -15.38
N LEU A 6 -7.87 -10.15 -15.52
CA LEU A 6 -8.81 -9.02 -15.54
C LEU A 6 -8.93 -8.34 -16.92
N SER A 7 -8.41 -8.96 -18.00
CA SER A 7 -8.37 -8.35 -19.35
C SER A 7 -9.76 -7.96 -19.91
N ASN A 8 -10.82 -8.54 -19.39
CA ASN A 8 -12.19 -8.24 -19.78
C ASN A 8 -12.85 -7.13 -18.95
N LEU A 9 -12.17 -6.61 -17.91
CA LEU A 9 -12.73 -5.55 -17.09
C LEU A 9 -12.41 -4.18 -17.65
N VAL A 10 -13.43 -3.33 -17.69
CA VAL A 10 -13.32 -1.89 -17.95
C VAL A 10 -13.64 -1.15 -16.66
N ILE A 11 -12.70 -0.36 -16.19
CA ILE A 11 -12.77 0.37 -14.92
C ILE A 11 -12.71 1.86 -15.20
N LEU A 12 -13.57 2.63 -14.56
CA LEU A 12 -13.61 4.09 -14.62
C LEU A 12 -13.23 4.68 -13.25
N GLU A 13 -12.11 5.38 -13.17
CA GLU A 13 -11.71 6.15 -12.00
C GLU A 13 -12.29 7.57 -12.10
N LEU A 14 -13.13 7.94 -11.14
CA LEU A 14 -13.77 9.26 -11.02
C LEU A 14 -13.22 10.07 -9.85
N GLY A 15 -12.41 9.46 -8.99
CA GLY A 15 -11.84 10.07 -7.80
C GLY A 15 -10.43 10.63 -8.01
N SER A 16 -9.94 11.29 -6.97
CA SER A 16 -8.60 11.86 -6.88
C SER A 16 -7.81 11.35 -5.67
N SER A 17 -8.32 10.33 -4.97
CA SER A 17 -7.61 9.74 -3.84
C SER A 17 -6.50 8.80 -4.28
N LEU A 18 -5.40 8.79 -3.52
CA LEU A 18 -4.30 7.86 -3.75
C LEU A 18 -4.76 6.40 -3.57
N SER A 19 -5.66 6.14 -2.62
CA SER A 19 -6.23 4.81 -2.37
C SER A 19 -6.99 4.27 -3.58
N GLY A 20 -7.86 5.09 -4.18
CA GLY A 20 -8.61 4.74 -5.38
C GLY A 20 -7.68 4.50 -6.57
N SER A 21 -6.73 5.41 -6.78
CA SER A 21 -5.75 5.29 -7.84
C SER A 21 -4.89 4.02 -7.68
N TYR A 22 -4.51 3.68 -6.45
CA TYR A 22 -3.75 2.46 -6.19
C TYR A 22 -4.58 1.18 -6.42
N ALA A 23 -5.85 1.17 -6.03
CA ALA A 23 -6.77 0.06 -6.33
C ALA A 23 -6.88 -0.18 -7.84
N GLY A 24 -7.08 0.88 -8.63
CA GLY A 24 -7.09 0.80 -10.09
C GLY A 24 -5.77 0.33 -10.68
N GLN A 25 -4.64 0.82 -10.17
CA GLN A 25 -3.32 0.39 -10.61
C GLN A 25 -3.08 -1.11 -10.37
N LEU A 26 -3.47 -1.63 -9.20
CA LEU A 26 -3.38 -3.07 -8.93
C LEU A 26 -4.18 -3.87 -9.97
N MET A 27 -5.41 -3.47 -10.25
CA MET A 27 -6.25 -4.15 -11.24
C MET A 27 -5.70 -4.00 -12.67
N ALA A 28 -5.12 -2.84 -13.02
CA ALA A 28 -4.46 -2.63 -14.31
C ALA A 28 -3.28 -3.59 -14.52
N LYS A 29 -2.47 -3.82 -13.47
CA LYS A 29 -1.36 -4.79 -13.52
C LYS A 29 -1.81 -6.23 -13.77
N PHE A 30 -3.08 -6.56 -13.50
CA PHE A 30 -3.69 -7.84 -13.82
C PHE A 30 -4.52 -7.81 -15.12
N GLY A 31 -4.43 -6.73 -15.89
CA GLY A 31 -4.96 -6.61 -17.24
C GLY A 31 -6.25 -5.82 -17.39
N ALA A 32 -6.83 -5.30 -16.32
CA ALA A 32 -8.01 -4.43 -16.43
C ALA A 32 -7.68 -3.17 -17.23
N LYS A 33 -8.61 -2.71 -18.07
CA LYS A 33 -8.53 -1.41 -18.75
C LYS A 33 -9.04 -0.34 -17.79
N VAL A 34 -8.12 0.41 -17.21
CA VAL A 34 -8.44 1.44 -16.20
C VAL A 34 -8.35 2.82 -16.85
N PHE A 35 -9.46 3.52 -16.91
CA PHE A 35 -9.58 4.87 -17.45
C PHE A 35 -9.75 5.86 -16.30
N ILE A 36 -8.82 6.81 -16.18
CA ILE A 36 -8.91 7.92 -15.23
C ILE A 36 -9.62 9.07 -15.92
N ASN A 37 -10.77 9.51 -15.40
CA ASN A 37 -11.41 10.71 -15.89
C ASN A 37 -10.80 11.94 -15.21
N GLU A 38 -10.21 12.80 -16.01
CA GLU A 38 -9.47 13.96 -15.54
C GLU A 38 -10.15 15.26 -15.99
N PRO A 39 -10.37 16.25 -15.09
CA PRO A 39 -10.95 17.53 -15.48
C PRO A 39 -9.96 18.37 -16.30
N LEU A 40 -10.45 19.00 -17.38
CA LEU A 40 -9.68 19.98 -18.14
C LEU A 40 -9.81 21.38 -17.52
N PRO A 41 -8.78 22.23 -17.60
CA PRO A 41 -7.42 21.97 -18.11
C PRO A 41 -6.45 21.41 -17.06
N SER A 42 -6.89 21.26 -15.81
CA SER A 42 -6.02 21.01 -14.65
C SER A 42 -5.52 19.57 -14.52
N GLY A 43 -6.29 18.60 -15.02
CA GLY A 43 -5.99 17.18 -14.77
C GLY A 43 -6.36 16.71 -13.35
N ASN A 44 -5.99 15.47 -13.04
CA ASN A 44 -6.20 14.89 -11.72
C ASN A 44 -5.27 15.55 -10.68
N PRO A 45 -5.76 15.98 -9.49
CA PRO A 45 -4.94 16.55 -8.42
C PRO A 45 -3.73 15.71 -8.02
N LEU A 46 -3.80 14.39 -8.16
CA LEU A 46 -2.67 13.50 -7.88
C LEU A 46 -1.43 13.77 -8.75
N ARG A 47 -1.58 14.41 -9.91
CA ARG A 47 -0.44 14.82 -10.74
C ARG A 47 0.49 15.80 -10.01
N PHE A 48 -0.06 16.58 -9.08
CA PHE A 48 0.59 17.71 -8.41
C PHE A 48 0.78 17.47 -6.91
N LEU A 49 0.55 16.26 -6.43
CA LEU A 49 0.63 15.94 -4.99
C LEU A 49 2.04 16.10 -4.40
N VAL A 50 3.06 16.01 -5.24
CA VAL A 50 4.46 16.13 -4.84
C VAL A 50 5.11 17.36 -5.47
N PRO A 51 6.28 17.85 -4.97
CA PRO A 51 7.01 18.96 -5.57
C PRO A 51 7.29 18.76 -7.06
N SER A 52 7.38 19.85 -7.83
CA SER A 52 7.47 19.86 -9.31
C SER A 52 8.50 18.89 -9.88
N ASP A 53 9.69 18.82 -9.26
CA ASP A 53 10.82 18.00 -9.71
C ASP A 53 10.56 16.48 -9.63
N TYR A 54 9.52 16.10 -8.89
CA TYR A 54 9.13 14.70 -8.69
C TYR A 54 7.80 14.33 -9.35
N GLN A 55 7.02 15.29 -9.87
CA GLN A 55 5.65 15.06 -10.37
C GLN A 55 5.59 14.01 -11.48
N ILE A 56 6.49 14.06 -12.44
CA ILE A 56 6.54 13.06 -13.53
C ILE A 56 6.82 11.66 -12.99
N LYS A 57 7.78 11.54 -12.07
CA LYS A 57 8.16 10.26 -11.45
C LYS A 57 7.01 9.72 -10.60
N TRP A 58 6.38 10.60 -9.83
CA TRP A 58 5.23 10.28 -9.01
C TRP A 58 4.03 9.82 -9.84
N TRP A 59 3.64 10.61 -10.87
CA TRP A 59 2.53 10.27 -11.74
C TRP A 59 2.74 8.93 -12.45
N ASN A 60 3.95 8.67 -12.93
CA ASN A 60 4.32 7.37 -13.49
C ASN A 60 4.28 6.24 -12.46
N THR A 61 4.52 6.53 -11.19
CA THR A 61 4.41 5.51 -10.14
C THR A 61 2.98 5.07 -9.90
N ILE A 62 2.01 6.01 -9.85
CA ILE A 62 0.63 5.73 -9.46
C ILE A 62 -0.32 5.49 -10.64
N SER A 63 0.04 5.94 -11.87
CA SER A 63 -0.85 5.88 -13.03
C SER A 63 -0.29 5.09 -14.22
N LYS A 64 0.84 4.40 -14.04
CA LYS A 64 1.37 3.48 -15.06
C LYS A 64 0.36 2.39 -15.41
N ASN A 65 0.36 1.97 -16.68
CA ASN A 65 -0.57 0.97 -17.22
C ASN A 65 -2.05 1.37 -17.17
N LYS A 66 -2.36 2.67 -17.01
CA LYS A 66 -3.72 3.20 -17.09
C LYS A 66 -3.89 4.08 -18.33
N PHE A 67 -5.11 4.52 -18.57
CA PHE A 67 -5.52 5.40 -19.67
C PHE A 67 -6.11 6.68 -19.08
N SER A 68 -5.85 7.83 -19.70
CA SER A 68 -6.43 9.12 -19.29
C SER A 68 -7.53 9.53 -20.28
N ILE A 69 -8.68 9.91 -19.76
CA ILE A 69 -9.78 10.50 -20.51
C ILE A 69 -10.15 11.85 -19.90
N ALA A 70 -10.71 12.74 -20.73
CA ALA A 70 -11.18 14.05 -20.31
C ALA A 70 -12.61 14.24 -20.81
N ILE A 71 -13.57 13.76 -20.02
CA ILE A 71 -14.99 13.84 -20.34
C ILE A 71 -15.68 14.67 -19.27
N ASP A 72 -16.32 15.76 -19.70
CA ASP A 72 -17.27 16.49 -18.88
C ASP A 72 -18.67 15.89 -19.10
N PRO A 73 -19.27 15.23 -18.09
CA PRO A 73 -20.58 14.61 -18.23
C PRO A 73 -21.69 15.61 -18.56
N SER A 74 -21.52 16.90 -18.24
CA SER A 74 -22.48 17.95 -18.59
C SER A 74 -22.47 18.32 -20.07
N SER A 75 -21.37 18.07 -20.78
CA SER A 75 -21.18 18.39 -22.18
C SER A 75 -21.57 17.24 -23.15
N LEU A 76 -21.93 16.06 -22.62
CA LEU A 76 -22.32 14.91 -23.44
C LEU A 76 -23.63 15.18 -24.16
N GLN A 77 -23.59 15.08 -25.49
CA GLN A 77 -24.76 15.28 -26.38
C GLN A 77 -25.58 14.00 -26.50
N SER A 78 -26.78 14.13 -27.09
CA SER A 78 -27.87 13.16 -27.14
C SER A 78 -27.56 11.75 -27.70
N THR A 79 -26.40 11.52 -28.29
CA THR A 79 -26.04 10.24 -28.89
C THR A 79 -25.42 9.23 -27.90
N LEU A 80 -24.87 9.70 -26.79
CA LEU A 80 -24.29 8.86 -25.75
C LEU A 80 -24.51 9.53 -24.39
N SER A 81 -25.39 8.95 -23.57
CA SER A 81 -25.67 9.49 -22.23
C SER A 81 -24.63 9.01 -21.20
N VAL A 82 -24.57 9.71 -20.06
CA VAL A 82 -23.75 9.26 -18.92
C VAL A 82 -24.17 7.87 -18.45
N SER A 83 -25.47 7.58 -18.39
CA SER A 83 -25.97 6.24 -18.00
C SER A 83 -25.56 5.15 -18.98
N ASP A 84 -25.44 5.46 -20.29
CA ASP A 84 -24.93 4.52 -21.29
C ASP A 84 -23.46 4.22 -21.04
N ILE A 85 -22.65 5.25 -20.79
CA ILE A 85 -21.23 5.07 -20.46
C ILE A 85 -21.09 4.20 -19.21
N LEU A 86 -21.80 4.54 -18.14
CA LEU A 86 -21.72 3.80 -16.87
C LEU A 86 -22.22 2.36 -17.01
N SER A 87 -23.20 2.09 -17.88
CA SER A 87 -23.72 0.73 -18.13
C SER A 87 -22.69 -0.17 -18.84
N HIS A 88 -21.69 0.40 -19.49
CA HIS A 88 -20.68 -0.34 -20.26
C HIS A 88 -19.31 -0.46 -19.53
N VAL A 89 -19.16 0.14 -18.36
CA VAL A 89 -18.02 -0.13 -17.46
C VAL A 89 -18.41 -1.21 -16.46
N ASP A 90 -17.41 -1.94 -15.97
CA ASP A 90 -17.62 -3.03 -15.00
C ASP A 90 -17.44 -2.54 -13.57
N VAL A 91 -16.56 -1.56 -13.37
CA VAL A 91 -16.23 -1.00 -12.05
C VAL A 91 -16.08 0.51 -12.14
N ILE A 92 -16.60 1.21 -11.16
CA ILE A 92 -16.34 2.63 -10.91
C ILE A 92 -15.54 2.74 -9.62
N ILE A 93 -14.45 3.51 -9.63
CA ILE A 93 -13.70 3.85 -8.42
C ILE A 93 -13.90 5.33 -8.14
N THR A 94 -14.31 5.66 -6.93
CA THR A 94 -14.60 7.03 -6.48
C THR A 94 -14.18 7.25 -5.03
N ASP A 95 -14.19 8.51 -4.59
CA ASP A 95 -13.79 8.94 -3.23
C ASP A 95 -14.73 9.99 -2.64
N ILE A 96 -15.94 10.08 -3.18
CA ILE A 96 -16.87 11.18 -2.86
C ILE A 96 -17.83 10.87 -1.69
N GLY A 97 -17.97 9.62 -1.31
CA GLY A 97 -18.94 9.17 -0.31
C GLY A 97 -20.39 9.03 -0.85
N PRO A 98 -21.15 8.04 -0.35
CA PRO A 98 -22.48 7.73 -0.87
C PRO A 98 -23.48 8.86 -0.80
N SER A 99 -23.42 9.72 0.23
CA SER A 99 -24.29 10.89 0.40
C SER A 99 -24.16 11.94 -0.70
N GLN A 100 -23.06 11.93 -1.44
CA GLN A 100 -22.77 12.88 -2.52
C GLN A 100 -23.12 12.34 -3.91
N TRP A 101 -23.55 11.08 -4.04
CA TRP A 101 -23.83 10.47 -5.34
C TRP A 101 -24.94 11.17 -6.11
N GLU A 102 -25.99 11.65 -5.41
CA GLU A 102 -27.13 12.31 -6.05
C GLU A 102 -26.75 13.64 -6.73
N ILE A 103 -25.74 14.33 -6.23
CA ILE A 103 -25.27 15.59 -6.78
C ILE A 103 -24.04 15.45 -7.68
N ASN A 104 -23.35 14.31 -7.62
CA ASN A 104 -22.17 14.09 -8.46
C ASN A 104 -22.57 13.98 -9.95
N PRO A 105 -21.91 14.68 -10.86
CA PRO A 105 -22.25 14.71 -12.29
C PRO A 105 -22.30 13.35 -12.97
N TRP A 106 -21.51 12.39 -12.48
CA TRP A 106 -21.49 11.01 -12.97
C TRP A 106 -22.46 10.11 -12.23
N LEU A 107 -22.33 10.02 -10.90
CA LEU A 107 -22.99 9.00 -10.10
C LEU A 107 -24.49 9.26 -9.90
N LYS A 108 -24.98 10.48 -10.07
CA LYS A 108 -26.43 10.77 -10.12
C LYS A 108 -27.16 9.97 -11.21
N HIS A 109 -26.45 9.51 -12.23
CA HIS A 109 -27.00 8.69 -13.31
C HIS A 109 -26.92 7.18 -13.05
N TYR A 110 -26.24 6.75 -11.97
CA TYR A 110 -26.10 5.34 -11.60
C TYR A 110 -27.44 4.59 -11.46
N PRO A 111 -28.50 5.17 -10.85
CA PRO A 111 -29.81 4.51 -10.77
C PRO A 111 -30.40 4.15 -12.13
N SER A 112 -30.13 4.94 -13.17
CA SER A 112 -30.63 4.78 -14.52
C SER A 112 -29.82 3.82 -15.39
N CYS A 113 -28.73 3.24 -14.89
CA CYS A 113 -27.91 2.29 -15.63
C CYS A 113 -28.68 1.00 -15.92
N VAL A 114 -28.67 0.53 -17.15
CA VAL A 114 -29.27 -0.75 -17.57
C VAL A 114 -28.51 -1.91 -16.91
N LYS A 115 -27.18 -1.90 -17.00
CA LYS A 115 -26.28 -2.77 -16.25
C LYS A 115 -25.58 -1.93 -15.19
N LYS A 116 -25.75 -2.27 -13.92
CA LYS A 116 -25.09 -1.54 -12.83
C LYS A 116 -23.64 -1.98 -12.70
N PRO A 117 -22.67 -1.07 -12.83
CA PRO A 117 -21.28 -1.36 -12.49
C PRO A 117 -21.12 -1.56 -10.98
N LEU A 118 -20.08 -2.27 -10.57
CA LEU A 118 -19.63 -2.25 -9.20
C LEU A 118 -19.08 -0.86 -8.87
N VAL A 119 -19.55 -0.23 -7.80
CA VAL A 119 -18.97 1.01 -7.29
C VAL A 119 -18.07 0.69 -6.11
N ILE A 120 -16.83 1.15 -6.16
CA ILE A 120 -15.86 1.14 -5.07
C ILE A 120 -15.72 2.59 -4.62
N ASP A 121 -16.21 2.90 -3.43
CA ASP A 121 -16.14 4.24 -2.85
C ASP A 121 -15.17 4.23 -1.66
N ILE A 122 -13.98 4.85 -1.84
CA ILE A 122 -12.93 4.89 -0.84
C ILE A 122 -12.79 6.31 -0.36
N TYR A 123 -13.27 6.60 0.83
CA TYR A 123 -13.28 7.94 1.38
C TYR A 123 -12.79 7.97 2.84
N PRO A 124 -12.36 9.13 3.35
CA PRO A 124 -11.57 9.19 4.58
C PRO A 124 -12.25 8.62 5.82
N SER A 125 -13.51 8.99 6.05
CA SER A 125 -14.18 8.71 7.32
C SER A 125 -15.16 7.53 7.31
N GLY A 126 -15.53 7.02 6.14
CA GLY A 126 -16.50 5.92 6.02
C GLY A 126 -17.94 6.25 6.39
N THR A 127 -18.22 7.46 6.84
CA THR A 127 -19.55 7.92 7.27
C THR A 127 -19.78 9.37 6.84
N ASP A 128 -21.01 9.85 6.92
CA ASP A 128 -21.35 11.27 6.70
C ASP A 128 -20.72 12.24 7.72
N MET A 129 -19.87 11.72 8.61
CA MET A 129 -19.06 12.49 9.55
C MET A 129 -17.90 13.25 8.89
N SER A 130 -17.84 13.28 7.56
CA SER A 130 -16.83 14.01 6.77
C SER A 130 -16.69 15.49 7.14
N HIS A 131 -17.74 16.10 7.71
CA HIS A 131 -17.68 17.49 8.22
C HIS A 131 -16.71 17.67 9.40
N LEU A 132 -16.36 16.60 10.12
CA LEU A 132 -15.37 16.65 11.20
C LEU A 132 -13.93 16.68 10.67
N TRP A 133 -13.76 16.42 9.38
CA TRP A 133 -12.48 16.22 8.72
C TRP A 133 -12.28 17.20 7.55
N GLN A 134 -12.84 18.39 7.66
CA GLN A 134 -12.68 19.43 6.65
C GLN A 134 -11.24 19.95 6.68
N GLY A 135 -10.47 19.60 5.67
CA GLY A 135 -9.12 20.09 5.47
C GLY A 135 -8.15 19.05 4.95
N SER A 136 -7.11 19.52 4.38
CA SER A 136 -6.02 18.86 3.68
C SER A 136 -5.38 17.69 4.42
N SER A 137 -4.79 16.76 3.69
CA SER A 137 -3.92 15.69 4.18
C SER A 137 -4.63 14.63 5.03
N LEU A 138 -5.60 14.00 4.41
CA LEU A 138 -6.39 12.91 4.99
C LEU A 138 -5.56 11.68 5.40
N ALA A 139 -4.42 11.46 4.76
CA ALA A 139 -3.52 10.34 5.04
C ALA A 139 -2.89 10.42 6.44
N GLU A 140 -2.35 11.58 6.80
CA GLU A 140 -1.73 11.80 8.11
C GLU A 140 -2.77 11.68 9.23
N PHE A 141 -3.95 12.28 9.04
CA PHE A 141 -5.05 12.12 9.99
C PHE A 141 -5.54 10.68 10.09
N THR A 142 -5.59 9.96 8.98
CA THR A 142 -5.98 8.55 8.98
C THR A 142 -5.02 7.71 9.81
N ALA A 143 -3.72 7.87 9.64
CA ALA A 143 -2.71 7.19 10.44
C ALA A 143 -2.78 7.57 11.94
N ALA A 144 -3.04 8.84 12.25
CA ALA A 144 -3.20 9.31 13.62
C ALA A 144 -4.43 8.72 14.31
N ASN A 145 -5.58 8.75 13.63
CA ASN A 145 -6.86 8.34 14.24
C ASN A 145 -7.08 6.83 14.25
N SER A 146 -6.35 6.10 13.44
CA SER A 146 -6.41 4.63 13.43
C SER A 146 -5.56 3.98 14.53
N GLY A 147 -4.80 4.75 15.31
CA GLY A 147 -3.96 4.25 16.40
C GLY A 147 -2.55 3.81 15.98
N MET A 148 -2.25 3.72 14.69
CA MET A 148 -0.93 3.26 14.20
C MET A 148 0.21 4.17 14.66
N MET A 149 0.01 5.49 14.59
CA MET A 149 1.03 6.44 15.05
C MET A 149 1.28 6.35 16.56
N HIS A 150 0.24 6.06 17.35
CA HIS A 150 0.42 5.86 18.80
C HIS A 150 1.36 4.69 19.10
N LEU A 151 1.35 3.64 18.29
CA LEU A 151 2.19 2.45 18.45
C LEU A 151 3.60 2.62 17.88
N THR A 152 3.88 3.70 17.15
CA THR A 152 5.14 3.91 16.44
C THR A 152 5.97 4.98 17.15
N GLY A 153 7.23 4.67 17.43
CA GLY A 153 8.18 5.55 18.11
C GLY A 153 8.78 4.96 19.38
N TRP A 154 9.63 5.73 20.05
CA TRP A 154 10.25 5.34 21.32
C TRP A 154 9.31 5.61 22.49
N GLU A 155 9.47 4.83 23.57
CA GLU A 155 8.62 4.88 24.77
C GLU A 155 8.54 6.31 25.37
N ASP A 156 9.67 6.98 25.47
CA ASP A 156 9.86 8.32 26.05
C ASP A 156 9.87 9.45 24.99
N GLY A 157 9.61 9.11 23.72
CA GLY A 157 9.53 10.05 22.60
C GLY A 157 8.09 10.35 22.12
N PRO A 158 7.92 11.31 21.20
CA PRO A 158 6.64 11.54 20.56
C PRO A 158 6.23 10.37 19.67
N PRO A 159 4.92 10.24 19.33
CA PRO A 159 4.49 9.38 18.23
C PRO A 159 5.19 9.76 16.91
N VAL A 160 5.53 8.76 16.11
CA VAL A 160 6.22 8.95 14.82
C VAL A 160 5.30 8.49 13.68
N GLY A 161 5.18 9.32 12.66
CA GLY A 161 4.49 8.97 11.42
C GLY A 161 5.37 8.10 10.52
N VAL A 162 4.73 7.31 9.68
CA VAL A 162 5.41 6.56 8.60
C VAL A 162 5.33 7.40 7.34
N GLU A 163 6.46 7.70 6.71
CA GLU A 163 6.53 8.54 5.50
C GLU A 163 5.84 7.89 4.29
N ALA A 164 5.89 6.56 4.18
CA ALA A 164 5.18 5.85 3.12
C ALA A 164 3.66 5.93 3.33
N PRO A 165 2.86 6.14 2.26
CA PRO A 165 1.40 6.25 2.35
C PRO A 165 0.72 4.90 2.60
N ILE A 166 1.02 4.29 3.75
CA ILE A 166 0.60 2.93 4.11
C ILE A 166 -0.92 2.84 4.21
N ALA A 167 -1.56 3.83 4.83
CA ALA A 167 -3.02 3.82 5.02
C ALA A 167 -3.76 3.80 3.69
N GLU A 168 -3.32 4.61 2.73
CA GLU A 168 -3.92 4.70 1.40
C GLU A 168 -3.67 3.44 0.59
N TYR A 169 -2.48 2.90 0.63
CA TYR A 169 -2.15 1.67 -0.09
C TYR A 169 -2.89 0.47 0.48
N LEU A 170 -3.01 0.37 1.80
CA LEU A 170 -3.82 -0.67 2.45
C LEU A 170 -5.29 -0.56 2.08
N ALA A 171 -5.87 0.64 2.14
CA ALA A 171 -7.26 0.87 1.75
C ALA A 171 -7.49 0.48 0.29
N GLY A 172 -6.59 0.89 -0.62
CA GLY A 172 -6.66 0.53 -2.03
C GLY A 172 -6.56 -0.98 -2.28
N MET A 173 -5.66 -1.68 -1.57
CA MET A 173 -5.53 -3.15 -1.67
C MET A 173 -6.78 -3.87 -1.15
N MET A 174 -7.31 -3.43 0.00
CA MET A 174 -8.50 -4.04 0.58
C MET A 174 -9.74 -3.79 -0.29
N ALA A 175 -9.90 -2.58 -0.82
CA ALA A 175 -10.97 -2.24 -1.73
C ALA A 175 -10.90 -3.08 -3.02
N ALA A 176 -9.73 -3.23 -3.63
CA ALA A 176 -9.52 -4.09 -4.79
C ALA A 176 -9.84 -5.57 -4.47
N SER A 177 -9.44 -6.07 -3.30
CA SER A 177 -9.75 -7.43 -2.86
C SER A 177 -11.25 -7.65 -2.68
N GLY A 178 -11.95 -6.72 -2.02
CA GLY A 178 -13.40 -6.73 -1.86
C GLY A 178 -14.12 -6.68 -3.20
N ALA A 179 -13.63 -5.85 -4.14
CA ALA A 179 -14.17 -5.77 -5.49
C ALA A 179 -14.07 -7.09 -6.25
N LEU A 180 -12.94 -7.76 -6.19
CA LEU A 180 -12.76 -9.07 -6.84
C LEU A 180 -13.68 -10.14 -6.23
N ALA A 181 -13.87 -10.11 -4.90
CA ALA A 181 -14.80 -11.01 -4.22
C ALA A 181 -16.26 -10.75 -4.65
N GLU A 182 -16.69 -9.49 -4.68
CA GLU A 182 -18.06 -9.13 -5.09
C GLU A 182 -18.32 -9.41 -6.58
N LEU A 183 -17.37 -9.11 -7.46
CA LEU A 183 -17.47 -9.45 -8.87
C LEU A 183 -17.54 -10.96 -9.10
N GLY A 184 -16.77 -11.74 -8.34
CA GLY A 184 -16.83 -13.20 -8.38
C GLY A 184 -18.18 -13.74 -7.91
N PHE A 185 -18.72 -13.19 -6.83
CA PHE A 185 -20.03 -13.56 -6.31
C PHE A 185 -21.16 -13.18 -7.26
N SER A 186 -21.23 -11.93 -7.71
CA SER A 186 -22.32 -11.43 -8.56
C SER A 186 -22.40 -12.14 -9.90
N ARG A 187 -21.24 -12.45 -10.52
CA ARG A 187 -21.17 -13.26 -11.76
C ARG A 187 -21.71 -14.67 -11.57
N LYS A 188 -21.36 -15.32 -10.46
CA LYS A 188 -21.83 -16.67 -10.13
C LYS A 188 -23.32 -16.70 -9.83
N SER A 189 -23.81 -15.67 -9.13
CA SER A 189 -25.21 -15.58 -8.68
C SER A 189 -26.12 -14.92 -9.73
N LEU A 190 -25.58 -14.43 -10.84
CA LEU A 190 -26.29 -13.68 -11.89
C LEU A 190 -27.06 -12.46 -11.32
N THR A 191 -26.46 -11.79 -10.33
CA THR A 191 -27.01 -10.59 -9.69
C THR A 191 -26.19 -9.35 -10.04
N SER A 192 -26.79 -8.18 -9.88
CA SER A 192 -26.01 -6.93 -9.94
C SER A 192 -25.04 -6.85 -8.77
N PRO A 193 -23.79 -6.38 -8.99
CA PRO A 193 -22.84 -6.20 -7.91
C PRO A 193 -23.29 -5.12 -6.93
N ARG A 194 -23.00 -5.33 -5.65
CA ARG A 194 -23.32 -4.39 -4.58
C ARG A 194 -22.16 -3.39 -4.41
N PRO A 195 -22.45 -2.10 -4.22
CA PRO A 195 -21.43 -1.11 -3.93
C PRO A 195 -20.57 -1.48 -2.71
N ILE A 196 -19.28 -1.16 -2.78
CA ILE A 196 -18.34 -1.32 -1.69
C ILE A 196 -17.99 0.06 -1.14
N SER A 197 -18.16 0.22 0.15
CA SER A 197 -17.68 1.37 0.92
C SER A 197 -16.45 0.97 1.69
N MET A 198 -15.41 1.80 1.65
CA MET A 198 -14.15 1.60 2.35
C MET A 198 -13.68 2.90 2.98
N ALA A 199 -13.59 2.93 4.30
CA ALA A 199 -12.91 4.02 4.98
C ALA A 199 -11.40 3.74 5.11
N MET A 200 -10.57 4.76 4.90
CA MET A 200 -9.11 4.55 4.95
C MET A 200 -8.64 4.11 6.34
N HIS A 201 -9.25 4.62 7.41
CA HIS A 201 -8.89 4.22 8.78
C HIS A 201 -9.21 2.76 9.09
N GLU A 202 -10.24 2.18 8.45
CA GLU A 202 -10.60 0.77 8.63
C GLU A 202 -9.50 -0.17 8.16
N ALA A 203 -8.79 0.21 7.09
CA ALA A 203 -7.65 -0.56 6.60
C ALA A 203 -6.51 -0.62 7.64
N VAL A 204 -6.26 0.49 8.33
CA VAL A 204 -5.24 0.55 9.38
C VAL A 204 -5.69 -0.17 10.64
N LEU A 205 -6.98 -0.11 10.99
CA LEU A 205 -7.54 -0.90 12.12
C LEU A 205 -7.25 -2.40 11.96
N ARG A 206 -7.26 -2.93 10.73
CA ARG A 206 -6.87 -4.33 10.48
C ARG A 206 -5.40 -4.61 10.79
N MET A 207 -4.53 -3.62 10.74
CA MET A 207 -3.10 -3.79 11.07
C MET A 207 -2.84 -3.80 12.57
N ILE A 208 -3.67 -3.09 13.35
CA ILE A 208 -3.55 -3.01 14.80
C ILE A 208 -4.59 -3.87 15.53
N GLU A 209 -5.22 -4.80 14.83
CA GLU A 209 -6.38 -5.56 15.31
C GLU A 209 -6.17 -6.26 16.66
N TRP A 210 -4.98 -6.79 16.90
CA TRP A 210 -4.69 -7.51 18.14
C TRP A 210 -4.50 -6.60 19.38
N GLN A 211 -4.16 -5.31 19.19
CA GLN A 211 -4.04 -4.35 20.29
C GLN A 211 -5.41 -3.97 20.86
N LEU A 212 -6.46 -4.02 20.07
CA LEU A 212 -7.81 -3.64 20.48
C LEU A 212 -8.35 -4.55 21.61
N PRO A 213 -8.33 -5.89 21.51
CA PRO A 213 -8.74 -6.76 22.61
C PRO A 213 -7.85 -6.60 23.85
N ILE A 214 -6.54 -6.39 23.71
CA ILE A 214 -5.66 -6.14 24.86
C ILE A 214 -6.08 -4.86 25.57
N ALA A 215 -6.20 -3.76 24.87
CA ALA A 215 -6.63 -2.49 25.47
C ALA A 215 -8.03 -2.60 26.11
N SER A 216 -8.95 -3.36 25.51
CA SER A 216 -10.29 -3.60 26.05
C SER A 216 -10.27 -4.43 27.31
N LEU A 217 -9.39 -5.43 27.43
CA LEU A 217 -9.28 -6.30 28.61
C LEU A 217 -8.56 -5.63 29.77
N GLU A 218 -7.51 -4.90 29.47
CA GLU A 218 -6.62 -4.31 30.47
C GLU A 218 -7.07 -2.89 30.89
N GLY A 219 -7.94 -2.26 30.11
CA GLY A 219 -8.37 -0.87 30.34
C GLY A 219 -7.24 0.17 30.18
N GLN A 220 -6.13 -0.23 29.53
CA GLN A 220 -4.95 0.59 29.30
C GLN A 220 -4.51 0.48 27.83
N PRO A 221 -3.95 1.56 27.25
CA PRO A 221 -3.45 1.50 25.89
C PRO A 221 -2.19 0.65 25.80
N VAL A 222 -2.02 -0.09 24.71
CA VAL A 222 -0.73 -0.68 24.34
C VAL A 222 0.22 0.46 23.97
N LEU A 223 1.35 0.54 24.67
CA LEU A 223 2.32 1.62 24.46
C LEU A 223 3.30 1.26 23.34
N ARG A 224 3.85 2.30 22.69
CA ARG A 224 4.97 2.15 21.77
C ARG A 224 6.23 1.76 22.51
N ASN A 225 7.07 0.97 21.88
CA ASN A 225 8.24 0.39 22.54
C ASN A 225 9.47 0.35 21.60
N GLY A 226 9.61 1.36 20.76
CA GLY A 226 10.71 1.47 19.80
C GLY A 226 10.79 0.26 18.86
N ASN A 227 11.96 -0.36 18.83
CA ASN A 227 12.23 -1.55 18.02
C ASN A 227 11.91 -2.88 18.73
N ASN A 228 11.40 -2.81 19.95
CA ASN A 228 11.04 -4.00 20.70
C ASN A 228 9.62 -4.46 20.35
N PHE A 229 9.47 -5.71 19.95
CA PHE A 229 8.16 -6.29 19.65
C PHE A 229 7.62 -6.98 20.92
N PRO A 230 6.57 -6.44 21.58
CA PRO A 230 6.12 -6.91 22.89
C PRO A 230 5.73 -8.39 22.95
N MET A 231 5.32 -8.95 21.80
CA MET A 231 4.94 -10.37 21.68
C MET A 231 6.14 -11.32 21.56
N ASN A 232 7.35 -10.79 21.41
CA ASN A 232 8.54 -11.60 21.27
C ASN A 232 9.19 -11.86 22.63
N ALA A 233 9.24 -13.12 23.01
CA ALA A 233 10.09 -13.60 24.11
C ALA A 233 11.59 -13.43 23.82
N GLY A 234 11.93 -12.96 22.63
CA GLY A 234 13.26 -12.86 22.10
C GLY A 234 13.91 -11.48 22.23
N ILE A 235 15.01 -11.34 21.53
CA ILE A 235 15.79 -10.10 21.42
C ILE A 235 15.61 -9.57 20.00
N SER A 236 15.05 -8.37 19.85
CA SER A 236 14.89 -7.73 18.54
C SER A 236 15.35 -6.29 18.63
N ASN A 237 16.33 -5.89 17.79
CA ASN A 237 16.86 -4.52 17.77
C ASN A 237 17.43 -4.18 16.39
N MET A 238 17.72 -2.90 16.17
CA MET A 238 18.28 -2.36 14.93
C MET A 238 19.58 -1.57 15.22
N PRO A 239 20.67 -2.25 15.60
CA PRO A 239 21.95 -1.61 15.91
C PRO A 239 22.68 -1.12 14.66
N LEU A 240 23.61 -0.15 14.87
CA LEU A 240 24.48 0.42 13.87
C LEU A 240 25.83 -0.29 13.88
N THR A 241 26.31 -0.71 12.73
CA THR A 241 27.61 -1.33 12.51
C THR A 241 28.75 -0.31 12.49
N LYS A 242 30.00 -0.75 12.58
CA LYS A 242 31.20 0.07 12.52
C LYS A 242 31.31 0.91 11.24
N ASP A 243 30.82 0.37 10.11
CA ASP A 243 30.82 1.01 8.78
C ASP A 243 29.52 1.81 8.49
N GLY A 244 28.73 2.13 9.55
CA GLY A 244 27.60 3.04 9.47
C GLY A 244 26.35 2.45 8.79
N LYS A 245 26.20 1.13 8.79
CA LYS A 245 25.02 0.43 8.28
C LYS A 245 24.12 -0.05 9.43
N TYR A 246 22.81 0.15 9.31
CA TYR A 246 21.88 -0.45 10.25
C TYR A 246 21.58 -1.90 9.87
N ILE A 247 21.43 -2.72 10.88
CA ILE A 247 21.01 -4.13 10.73
C ILE A 247 19.76 -4.40 11.55
N ALA A 248 18.94 -5.34 11.14
CA ALA A 248 17.87 -5.91 11.95
C ALA A 248 18.35 -7.22 12.55
N VAL A 249 18.30 -7.33 13.87
CA VAL A 249 18.60 -8.57 14.61
C VAL A 249 17.27 -9.12 15.13
N SER A 250 17.00 -10.41 14.88
CA SER A 250 15.82 -11.08 15.38
C SER A 250 16.16 -12.44 15.99
N ALA A 251 16.15 -12.50 17.31
CA ALA A 251 16.30 -13.72 18.07
C ALA A 251 14.98 -14.03 18.79
N ALA A 252 13.96 -14.44 18.01
CA ALA A 252 12.57 -14.50 18.45
C ALA A 252 12.27 -15.65 19.42
N SER A 253 12.94 -16.81 19.28
CA SER A 253 12.77 -17.95 20.20
C SER A 253 13.76 -17.89 21.37
N GLN A 254 13.42 -18.59 22.45
CA GLN A 254 14.33 -18.74 23.61
C GLN A 254 15.69 -19.27 23.17
N GLU A 255 15.71 -20.29 22.33
CA GLU A 255 16.93 -20.93 21.86
C GLU A 255 17.82 -19.97 21.06
N VAL A 256 17.25 -19.22 20.11
CA VAL A 256 17.99 -18.24 19.31
C VAL A 256 18.47 -17.08 20.19
N ALA A 257 17.65 -16.64 21.17
CA ALA A 257 18.06 -15.60 22.12
C ALA A 257 19.27 -16.06 22.94
N MET A 258 19.29 -17.31 23.41
CA MET A 258 20.45 -17.84 24.14
C MET A 258 21.70 -17.95 23.26
N ARG A 259 21.57 -18.33 21.99
CA ARG A 259 22.70 -18.30 21.03
C ARG A 259 23.24 -16.89 20.83
N LEU A 260 22.36 -15.90 20.69
CA LEU A 260 22.75 -14.49 20.55
C LEU A 260 23.49 -14.01 21.81
N LEU A 261 22.97 -14.29 23.00
CA LEU A 261 23.63 -13.93 24.26
C LEU A 261 25.02 -14.56 24.36
N HIS A 262 25.14 -15.83 24.00
CA HIS A 262 26.43 -16.51 23.98
C HIS A 262 27.39 -15.89 22.97
N LEU A 263 26.90 -15.49 21.80
CA LEU A 263 27.68 -14.85 20.74
C LEU A 263 28.26 -13.49 21.19
N ILE A 264 27.43 -12.64 21.84
CA ILE A 264 27.83 -11.27 22.17
C ILE A 264 28.59 -11.14 23.50
N GLY A 265 28.45 -12.11 24.41
CA GLY A 265 29.07 -12.03 25.75
C GLY A 265 29.48 -13.38 26.36
N GLY A 266 29.52 -14.45 25.55
CA GLY A 266 29.98 -15.75 25.98
C GLY A 266 29.03 -16.44 27.00
N PRO A 267 29.51 -17.55 27.63
CA PRO A 267 28.72 -18.30 28.60
C PRO A 267 28.29 -17.47 29.80
N GLU A 268 29.06 -16.50 30.19
CA GLU A 268 28.74 -15.64 31.35
C GLU A 268 27.46 -14.83 31.09
N LEU A 269 27.33 -14.21 29.93
CA LEU A 269 26.14 -13.45 29.56
C LEU A 269 24.93 -14.37 29.32
N ALA A 270 25.13 -15.49 28.65
CA ALA A 270 24.06 -16.42 28.35
C ALA A 270 23.44 -17.07 29.60
N ASN A 271 24.25 -17.29 30.65
CA ASN A 271 23.80 -17.87 31.90
C ASN A 271 23.46 -16.82 33.00
N HIS A 272 23.54 -15.53 32.66
CA HIS A 272 23.25 -14.48 33.62
C HIS A 272 21.76 -14.48 34.00
N PRO A 273 21.40 -14.42 35.30
CA PRO A 273 20.00 -14.47 35.74
C PRO A 273 19.11 -13.40 35.06
N ASP A 274 19.65 -12.21 34.82
CA ASP A 274 18.95 -11.07 34.24
C ASP A 274 18.55 -11.31 32.74
N TYR A 275 19.10 -12.35 32.10
CA TYR A 275 18.82 -12.61 30.66
C TYR A 275 18.38 -14.05 30.40
N ALA A 276 18.40 -14.92 31.38
CA ALA A 276 18.12 -16.33 31.24
C ALA A 276 16.67 -16.64 30.79
N THR A 277 15.72 -15.81 31.17
CA THR A 277 14.30 -16.00 30.82
C THR A 277 13.75 -14.82 29.99
N PRO A 278 12.68 -15.02 29.23
CA PRO A 278 12.03 -13.94 28.48
C PRO A 278 11.64 -12.74 29.36
N LYS A 279 11.09 -13.02 30.56
CA LYS A 279 10.70 -11.98 31.49
C LYS A 279 11.93 -11.20 32.02
N ALA A 280 12.97 -11.89 32.44
CA ALA A 280 14.20 -11.26 32.90
C ALA A 280 14.83 -10.38 31.83
N ARG A 281 14.84 -10.84 30.55
CA ARG A 281 15.30 -10.02 29.43
C ARG A 281 14.43 -8.77 29.21
N ALA A 282 13.11 -8.90 29.29
CA ALA A 282 12.21 -7.75 29.17
C ALA A 282 12.48 -6.70 30.28
N ASP A 283 12.66 -7.15 31.52
CA ASP A 283 12.94 -6.28 32.64
C ASP A 283 14.32 -5.58 32.52
N ASN A 284 15.29 -6.18 31.81
CA ASN A 284 16.67 -5.68 31.66
C ASN A 284 17.01 -5.28 30.20
N MET A 285 16.00 -5.02 29.36
CA MET A 285 16.18 -4.85 27.92
C MET A 285 17.11 -3.69 27.55
N LYS A 286 17.08 -2.57 28.26
CA LYS A 286 17.95 -1.41 28.00
C LYS A 286 19.44 -1.77 28.11
N ASP A 287 19.82 -2.50 29.14
CA ASP A 287 21.20 -2.95 29.33
C ASP A 287 21.60 -4.00 28.30
N LEU A 288 20.71 -4.94 28.00
CA LEU A 288 20.93 -5.94 26.97
C LEU A 288 21.16 -5.30 25.60
N TYR A 289 20.36 -4.30 25.22
CA TYR A 289 20.55 -3.57 23.96
C TYR A 289 21.86 -2.79 23.92
N LEU A 290 22.31 -2.24 25.04
CA LEU A 290 23.61 -1.58 25.10
C LEU A 290 24.75 -2.58 24.80
N LYS A 291 24.68 -3.79 25.34
CA LYS A 291 25.68 -4.85 25.07
C LYS A 291 25.64 -5.29 23.61
N LEU A 292 24.46 -5.50 23.05
CA LEU A 292 24.28 -5.85 21.64
C LEU A 292 24.82 -4.74 20.73
N ASN A 293 24.46 -3.48 20.99
CA ASN A 293 24.92 -2.33 20.21
C ASN A 293 26.46 -2.19 20.27
N THR A 294 27.07 -2.38 21.43
CA THR A 294 28.53 -2.35 21.61
C THR A 294 29.20 -3.45 20.80
N TRP A 295 28.64 -4.66 20.82
CA TRP A 295 29.19 -5.78 20.03
C TRP A 295 29.06 -5.53 18.51
N VAL A 296 27.91 -5.06 18.03
CA VAL A 296 27.67 -4.78 16.62
C VAL A 296 28.52 -3.60 16.12
N SER A 297 28.59 -2.51 16.88
CA SER A 297 29.34 -1.30 16.48
C SER A 297 30.87 -1.53 16.41
N SER A 298 31.37 -2.63 16.92
CA SER A 298 32.77 -3.03 16.78
C SER A 298 33.10 -3.74 15.47
N LYS A 299 32.12 -4.06 14.64
CA LYS A 299 32.22 -4.89 13.44
C LYS A 299 31.59 -4.24 12.23
N THR A 300 32.08 -4.57 11.04
CA THR A 300 31.43 -4.19 9.77
C THR A 300 30.17 -5.03 9.52
N LEU A 301 29.31 -4.56 8.59
CA LEU A 301 28.12 -5.31 8.18
C LEU A 301 28.48 -6.73 7.74
N GLU A 302 29.48 -6.89 6.88
CA GLU A 302 29.92 -8.19 6.35
C GLU A 302 30.37 -9.14 7.49
N GLU A 303 31.15 -8.63 8.44
CA GLU A 303 31.57 -9.41 9.60
C GLU A 303 30.40 -9.86 10.45
N VAL A 304 29.43 -8.97 10.72
CA VAL A 304 28.24 -9.33 11.50
C VAL A 304 27.41 -10.38 10.80
N LEU A 305 27.14 -10.22 9.50
CA LEU A 305 26.34 -11.20 8.73
C LEU A 305 26.98 -12.58 8.71
N ARG A 306 28.31 -12.66 8.48
CA ARG A 306 29.04 -13.93 8.48
C ARG A 306 28.99 -14.60 9.86
N ILE A 307 29.28 -13.86 10.93
CA ILE A 307 29.30 -14.41 12.29
C ILE A 307 27.90 -14.86 12.71
N ALA A 308 26.86 -14.07 12.39
CA ALA A 308 25.48 -14.43 12.69
C ALA A 308 25.02 -15.69 11.95
N GLN A 309 25.42 -15.84 10.68
CA GLN A 309 25.14 -17.04 9.90
C GLN A 309 25.81 -18.28 10.50
N GLU A 310 27.09 -18.18 10.91
CA GLU A 310 27.82 -19.29 11.56
C GLU A 310 27.17 -19.68 12.91
N ALA A 311 26.56 -18.72 13.62
CA ALA A 311 25.85 -18.94 14.88
C ALA A 311 24.38 -19.31 14.72
N ASP A 312 23.87 -19.42 13.48
CA ASP A 312 22.47 -19.67 13.17
C ASP A 312 21.52 -18.66 13.84
N ILE A 313 21.86 -17.36 13.67
CA ILE A 313 21.09 -16.21 14.17
C ILE A 313 20.59 -15.40 12.98
N VAL A 314 19.30 -15.02 13.01
CA VAL A 314 18.70 -14.23 11.95
C VAL A 314 19.11 -12.77 12.09
N VAL A 315 19.92 -12.32 11.13
CA VAL A 315 20.36 -10.93 11.00
C VAL A 315 20.27 -10.54 9.52
N GLY A 316 19.83 -9.32 9.25
CA GLY A 316 19.79 -8.78 7.90
C GLY A 316 20.10 -7.28 7.86
N PRO A 317 20.64 -6.76 6.75
CA PRO A 317 20.85 -5.32 6.58
C PRO A 317 19.52 -4.59 6.43
N ILE A 318 19.47 -3.33 6.88
CA ILE A 318 18.35 -2.42 6.59
C ILE A 318 18.71 -1.67 5.31
N TYR A 319 18.04 -2.04 4.23
CA TYR A 319 18.28 -1.49 2.91
C TYR A 319 17.60 -0.14 2.69
N ASN A 320 18.28 0.76 2.00
CA ASN A 320 17.67 1.91 1.36
C ASN A 320 17.24 1.56 -0.09
N ALA A 321 16.60 2.51 -0.79
CA ALA A 321 16.12 2.27 -2.14
C ALA A 321 17.23 1.93 -3.16
N LEU A 322 18.44 2.49 -3.01
CA LEU A 322 19.56 2.17 -3.88
C LEU A 322 20.08 0.74 -3.63
N ASP A 323 20.12 0.32 -2.37
CA ASP A 323 20.50 -1.06 -2.02
C ASP A 323 19.54 -2.07 -2.66
N ILE A 324 18.21 -1.76 -2.63
CA ILE A 324 17.16 -2.61 -3.23
C ILE A 324 17.33 -2.77 -4.75
N LEU A 325 17.78 -1.74 -5.47
CA LEU A 325 18.00 -1.83 -6.92
C LEU A 325 19.08 -2.86 -7.29
N HIS A 326 20.03 -3.13 -6.38
CA HIS A 326 21.14 -4.05 -6.58
C HIS A 326 21.00 -5.36 -5.80
N GLU A 327 19.91 -5.54 -5.05
CA GLU A 327 19.68 -6.73 -4.24
C GLU A 327 19.46 -7.97 -5.13
N PRO A 328 20.30 -9.01 -5.02
CA PRO A 328 20.22 -10.21 -5.86
C PRO A 328 18.84 -10.86 -5.87
N MET A 329 18.17 -10.92 -4.74
CA MET A 329 16.83 -11.52 -4.61
C MET A 329 15.77 -10.71 -5.39
N VAL A 330 15.88 -9.38 -5.43
CA VAL A 330 14.99 -8.49 -6.19
C VAL A 330 15.22 -8.67 -7.69
N ILE A 331 16.50 -8.81 -8.10
CA ILE A 331 16.91 -9.02 -9.50
C ILE A 331 16.47 -10.40 -9.99
N GLU A 332 16.81 -11.46 -9.27
CA GLU A 332 16.47 -12.85 -9.63
C GLU A 332 14.95 -13.03 -9.77
N ARG A 333 14.18 -12.42 -8.88
CA ARG A 333 12.73 -12.44 -8.95
C ARG A 333 12.14 -11.51 -10.02
N ASN A 334 12.96 -10.73 -10.73
CA ASN A 334 12.47 -9.74 -11.70
C ASN A 334 11.35 -8.87 -11.10
N ASN A 335 11.61 -8.26 -9.95
CA ASN A 335 10.62 -7.44 -9.24
C ASN A 335 10.55 -6.02 -9.79
N LEU A 336 11.55 -5.61 -10.55
CA LEU A 336 11.68 -4.31 -11.18
C LEU A 336 11.76 -4.46 -12.70
N ALA A 337 11.23 -3.47 -13.40
CA ALA A 337 11.40 -3.30 -14.84
C ALA A 337 12.00 -1.93 -15.11
N SER A 338 12.97 -1.88 -16.02
CA SER A 338 13.49 -0.61 -16.55
C SER A 338 12.47 0.01 -17.50
N MET A 339 12.36 1.31 -17.46
CA MET A 339 11.55 2.10 -18.38
C MET A 339 12.24 3.43 -18.67
N ASN A 340 12.00 3.97 -19.87
CA ASN A 340 12.44 5.32 -20.19
C ASN A 340 11.44 6.33 -19.64
N LEU A 341 11.90 7.21 -18.75
CA LEU A 341 11.08 8.26 -18.17
C LEU A 341 11.71 9.61 -18.49
N SER A 342 11.08 10.37 -19.37
CA SER A 342 11.52 11.74 -19.72
C SER A 342 12.99 11.86 -20.12
N GLY A 343 13.47 10.88 -20.92
CA GLY A 343 14.87 10.85 -21.39
C GLY A 343 15.87 10.23 -20.41
N HIS A 344 15.41 9.79 -19.24
CA HIS A 344 16.20 8.97 -18.32
C HIS A 344 15.95 7.49 -18.63
N GLU A 345 16.87 6.88 -19.38
CA GLU A 345 16.93 5.42 -19.49
C GLU A 345 17.27 4.85 -18.11
N ASP A 346 16.89 3.63 -17.83
CA ASP A 346 17.13 2.97 -16.54
C ASP A 346 16.39 3.51 -15.31
N THR A 347 15.22 4.11 -15.50
CA THR A 347 14.30 4.34 -14.40
C THR A 347 13.56 3.04 -14.05
N PHE A 348 13.77 2.54 -12.82
CA PHE A 348 13.16 1.30 -12.40
C PHE A 348 11.78 1.50 -11.78
N GLN A 349 10.86 0.61 -12.12
CA GLN A 349 9.50 0.57 -11.59
C GLN A 349 9.12 -0.85 -11.16
N THR A 350 8.31 -0.93 -10.11
CA THR A 350 7.79 -2.22 -9.66
C THR A 350 6.86 -2.84 -10.70
N VAL A 351 7.09 -4.11 -10.95
CA VAL A 351 6.24 -4.93 -11.84
C VAL A 351 4.96 -5.41 -11.12
N ARG A 352 4.21 -6.31 -11.75
CA ARG A 352 3.04 -6.93 -11.13
C ARG A 352 3.45 -7.82 -9.93
N ILE A 353 2.87 -7.54 -8.78
CA ILE A 353 2.98 -8.31 -7.55
C ILE A 353 1.55 -8.50 -7.01
N PRO A 354 1.16 -9.74 -6.62
CA PRO A 354 1.90 -11.00 -6.68
C PRO A 354 2.09 -11.52 -8.12
N LYS A 355 3.06 -12.42 -8.29
CA LYS A 355 3.27 -13.14 -9.54
C LYS A 355 2.31 -14.31 -9.64
N VAL A 356 1.78 -14.56 -10.84
CA VAL A 356 0.90 -15.68 -11.12
C VAL A 356 1.64 -16.65 -12.03
N SER A 357 1.66 -17.93 -11.65
CA SER A 357 2.32 -18.98 -12.43
C SER A 357 1.70 -19.08 -13.83
N GLY A 358 2.56 -19.27 -14.84
CA GLY A 358 2.13 -19.36 -16.24
C GLY A 358 1.72 -18.05 -16.90
N ILE A 359 1.71 -16.94 -16.17
CA ILE A 359 1.41 -15.62 -16.73
C ILE A 359 2.70 -14.81 -16.84
N ARG A 360 3.06 -14.46 -18.09
CA ARG A 360 4.20 -13.59 -18.35
C ARG A 360 4.00 -12.22 -17.68
N GLN A 361 5.08 -11.65 -17.20
CA GLN A 361 5.07 -10.27 -16.70
C GLN A 361 4.68 -9.31 -17.83
N VAL A 362 3.76 -8.39 -17.52
CA VAL A 362 3.33 -7.35 -18.46
C VAL A 362 4.38 -6.24 -18.47
N ASP A 363 4.66 -5.71 -19.64
CA ASP A 363 5.52 -4.54 -19.75
C ASP A 363 4.90 -3.36 -18.99
N VAL A 364 5.75 -2.58 -18.35
CA VAL A 364 5.33 -1.38 -17.65
C VAL A 364 5.22 -0.26 -18.66
N CYS A 365 4.02 0.26 -18.88
CA CYS A 365 3.78 1.42 -19.73
C CYS A 365 3.81 2.70 -18.91
N ASN A 366 4.32 3.78 -19.50
CA ASN A 366 4.29 5.11 -18.87
C ASN A 366 2.84 5.52 -18.54
N ALA A 367 2.71 6.37 -17.52
CA ALA A 367 1.46 7.02 -17.22
C ALA A 367 1.00 7.88 -18.41
N PRO A 368 -0.32 7.98 -18.64
CA PRO A 368 -0.85 8.67 -19.81
C PRO A 368 -0.75 10.19 -19.67
N ASP A 369 -0.64 10.87 -20.82
CA ASP A 369 -0.88 12.30 -20.92
C ASP A 369 -2.36 12.60 -20.70
N LEU A 370 -2.66 13.83 -20.26
CA LEU A 370 -4.01 14.28 -19.94
C LEU A 370 -4.96 14.15 -21.14
N GLY A 371 -6.01 13.36 -20.99
CA GLY A 371 -7.06 13.17 -21.99
C GLY A 371 -6.65 12.38 -23.24
N ALA A 372 -5.45 11.81 -23.26
CA ALA A 372 -4.88 11.17 -24.47
C ALA A 372 -5.73 10.04 -25.05
N HIS A 373 -6.59 9.41 -24.25
CA HIS A 373 -7.37 8.23 -24.66
C HIS A 373 -8.89 8.49 -24.67
N THR A 374 -9.31 9.76 -24.71
CA THR A 374 -10.74 10.13 -24.69
C THR A 374 -11.50 9.54 -25.86
N LEU A 375 -10.96 9.67 -27.09
CA LEU A 375 -11.61 9.13 -28.29
C LEU A 375 -11.64 7.60 -28.28
N ASP A 376 -10.56 6.95 -27.88
CA ASP A 376 -10.48 5.48 -27.78
C ASP A 376 -11.52 4.92 -26.81
N PHE A 377 -11.70 5.60 -25.67
CA PHE A 377 -12.74 5.23 -24.70
C PHE A 377 -14.14 5.37 -25.26
N LEU A 378 -14.47 6.50 -25.89
CA LEU A 378 -15.78 6.72 -26.49
C LEU A 378 -16.09 5.69 -27.60
N GLN A 379 -15.10 5.35 -28.42
CA GLN A 379 -15.23 4.30 -29.42
C GLN A 379 -15.47 2.92 -28.78
N LEU A 380 -14.73 2.59 -27.72
CA LEU A 380 -14.92 1.34 -26.97
C LEU A 380 -16.35 1.21 -26.44
N ILE A 381 -16.90 2.29 -25.87
CA ILE A 381 -18.25 2.31 -25.34
C ILE A 381 -19.29 2.19 -26.48
N SER A 382 -19.13 2.96 -27.55
CA SER A 382 -20.06 2.92 -28.69
C SER A 382 -20.12 1.54 -29.34
N GLN A 383 -19.00 0.84 -29.48
CA GLN A 383 -18.98 -0.54 -30.03
C GLN A 383 -19.71 -1.53 -29.12
N LYS A 384 -19.68 -1.34 -27.80
CA LYS A 384 -20.42 -2.18 -26.84
C LYS A 384 -21.93 -1.87 -26.82
N THR A 385 -22.34 -0.66 -27.22
CA THR A 385 -23.74 -0.26 -27.29
C THR A 385 -24.44 -0.85 -28.52
N LEU A 386 -23.69 -1.16 -29.57
CA LEU A 386 -24.21 -1.69 -30.84
C LEU A 386 -24.30 -3.23 -30.90
N ASN A 387 -23.72 -3.92 -29.92
CA ASN A 387 -23.70 -5.39 -29.75
C ASN A 387 -24.58 -5.82 -28.58
#